data_47f80122e3f2cd84d99be9fde589cdb5
#
_entry.id   47f80122e3f2cd84d99be9fde589cdb5
#
_cell.length_a   1.000
_cell.length_b   1.000
_cell.length_c   1.000
_cell.angle_alpha   90.00
_cell.angle_beta   90.00
_cell.angle_gamma   90.00
#
_symmetry.space_group_name_H-M   'P 1'
#
loop_
_entity.id
_entity.type
_entity.pdbx_description
1 polymer ?
#
loop_
_entity_poly.entity_id
_entity_poly.type
_entity_poly.pdbx_seq_one_letter_code
_entity_poly.pdbx_strand_id
1 'polypeptide(L)'
;MHLRSRSRSLSVWLLLAAALPAHALEFSKAELERATALQQRLVTLDSHLDTPATLERADVDVLQAHAGNRLSQVDYPRMVEGALDGGFWAVYTGQGHRSAAAHLDDRDTGLQRLLKIHTLVVAQPQRFALATTPAYAARIKAAGTRVVYIGMKNASPLVADPTVLRVYYAQGLRLMSTVHFLNNAFADSATDTKGAEWKGLSPAGKQLVQQAQAPGIVIDRSHASDAVFDQLIALSPVPIVLSHSGARAVYNHPRNIDDARLKVLAVHGGVIQVNSYGGYLVDSGASPERKAAEKALIDHYGGWEHVKIADATKLSAALKELDARYPIKRATEENFCAHLEHVLAVVGPQHVGIGMDRDGGGG
;
A
#
# COMPACT_ATOMS: atom_id res chain seq x y z
N MET A 1 -5.93 -81.14 10.80
CA MET A 1 -4.86 -80.10 10.80
C MET A 1 -5.53 -78.78 10.40
N HIS A 2 -5.96 -78.00 11.41
CA HIS A 2 -6.75 -76.77 11.20
C HIS A 2 -5.85 -75.54 11.27
N LEU A 3 -5.68 -74.81 10.16
CA LEU A 3 -5.07 -73.51 10.15
C LEU A 3 -6.16 -72.42 10.42
N ARG A 4 -6.00 -71.74 11.56
CA ARG A 4 -6.80 -70.58 11.91
C ARG A 4 -6.18 -69.30 11.30
N SER A 5 -6.92 -68.68 10.38
CA SER A 5 -6.69 -67.35 9.85
C SER A 5 -6.96 -66.32 10.92
N ARG A 6 -5.95 -65.48 11.29
CA ARG A 6 -6.13 -64.31 12.13
C ARG A 6 -6.27 -63.06 11.23
N SER A 7 -7.48 -62.55 11.15
CA SER A 7 -7.74 -61.22 10.56
C SER A 7 -7.24 -60.13 11.52
N ARG A 8 -6.30 -59.31 11.07
CA ARG A 8 -5.90 -58.08 11.75
C ARG A 8 -6.77 -56.95 11.28
N SER A 9 -7.67 -56.45 12.11
CA SER A 9 -8.43 -55.21 11.92
C SER A 9 -7.49 -54.04 12.05
N LEU A 10 -7.24 -53.30 10.98
CA LEU A 10 -6.59 -51.97 11.02
C LEU A 10 -7.67 -50.98 11.41
N SER A 11 -7.61 -50.45 12.64
CA SER A 11 -8.38 -49.30 13.07
C SER A 11 -7.73 -48.05 12.51
N VAL A 12 -8.36 -47.44 11.47
CA VAL A 12 -8.00 -46.13 10.96
C VAL A 12 -8.56 -45.08 11.91
N TRP A 13 -7.69 -44.45 12.67
CA TRP A 13 -8.05 -43.26 13.44
C TRP A 13 -8.14 -42.06 12.49
N LEU A 14 -9.37 -41.63 12.14
CA LEU A 14 -9.59 -40.32 11.54
C LEU A 14 -9.32 -39.26 12.60
N LEU A 15 -8.17 -38.61 12.51
CA LEU A 15 -7.95 -37.34 13.20
C LEU A 15 -8.80 -36.27 12.50
N LEU A 16 -9.97 -35.98 13.06
CA LEU A 16 -10.67 -34.72 12.74
C LEU A 16 -9.79 -33.58 13.27
N ALA A 17 -9.07 -32.95 12.37
CA ALA A 17 -8.50 -31.64 12.63
C ALA A 17 -9.70 -30.67 12.70
N ALA A 18 -10.15 -30.35 13.91
CA ALA A 18 -11.07 -29.24 14.13
C ALA A 18 -10.34 -27.97 13.70
N ALA A 19 -10.76 -27.40 12.59
CA ALA A 19 -10.38 -26.04 12.21
C ALA A 19 -10.89 -25.11 13.31
N LEU A 20 -10.00 -24.61 14.15
CA LEU A 20 -10.32 -23.56 15.10
C LEU A 20 -10.80 -22.34 14.27
N PRO A 21 -11.94 -21.75 14.60
CA PRO A 21 -12.36 -20.52 13.96
C PRO A 21 -11.27 -19.47 14.19
N ALA A 22 -10.88 -18.74 13.14
CA ALA A 22 -10.08 -17.55 13.30
C ALA A 22 -10.85 -16.58 14.19
N HIS A 23 -10.43 -16.43 15.45
CA HIS A 23 -11.01 -15.44 16.34
C HIS A 23 -10.51 -14.08 15.89
N ALA A 24 -11.41 -13.18 15.52
CA ALA A 24 -11.07 -11.76 15.44
C ALA A 24 -10.56 -11.34 16.84
N LEU A 25 -9.54 -10.48 16.86
CA LEU A 25 -9.02 -9.93 18.11
C LEU A 25 -10.19 -9.21 18.84
N GLU A 26 -10.61 -9.75 19.99
CA GLU A 26 -11.64 -9.14 20.82
C GLU A 26 -10.97 -8.24 21.86
N PHE A 27 -11.23 -6.94 21.76
CA PHE A 27 -10.75 -5.96 22.74
C PHE A 27 -11.87 -5.60 23.70
N SER A 28 -11.55 -5.50 24.98
CA SER A 28 -12.48 -4.96 25.96
C SER A 28 -12.79 -3.49 25.68
N LYS A 29 -13.94 -3.01 26.14
CA LYS A 29 -14.32 -1.59 26.03
C LYS A 29 -13.24 -0.67 26.61
N ALA A 30 -12.63 -1.03 27.74
CA ALA A 30 -11.57 -0.25 28.38
C ALA A 30 -10.29 -0.18 27.54
N GLU A 31 -9.93 -1.26 26.81
CA GLU A 31 -8.80 -1.24 25.88
C GLU A 31 -9.06 -0.34 24.68
N LEU A 32 -10.26 -0.41 24.10
CA LEU A 32 -10.65 0.46 22.99
C LEU A 32 -10.68 1.95 23.41
N GLU A 33 -11.21 2.26 24.58
CA GLU A 33 -11.21 3.63 25.13
C GLU A 33 -9.78 4.15 25.35
N ARG A 34 -8.88 3.32 25.90
CA ARG A 34 -7.47 3.66 26.05
C ARG A 34 -6.77 3.88 24.73
N ALA A 35 -6.99 3.00 23.75
CA ALA A 35 -6.40 3.11 22.41
C ALA A 35 -6.89 4.39 21.71
N THR A 36 -8.19 4.68 21.76
CA THR A 36 -8.77 5.90 21.20
C THR A 36 -8.20 7.15 21.86
N ALA A 37 -8.12 7.19 23.20
CA ALA A 37 -7.55 8.32 23.92
C ALA A 37 -6.05 8.53 23.62
N LEU A 38 -5.30 7.45 23.40
CA LEU A 38 -3.91 7.53 22.96
C LEU A 38 -3.82 8.08 21.54
N GLN A 39 -4.58 7.54 20.61
CA GLN A 39 -4.57 7.92 19.20
C GLN A 39 -4.94 9.40 19.00
N GLN A 40 -5.91 9.92 19.77
CA GLN A 40 -6.30 11.33 19.72
C GLN A 40 -5.18 12.28 20.17
N ARG A 41 -4.25 11.84 21.02
CA ARG A 41 -3.09 12.65 21.47
C ARG A 41 -1.93 12.63 20.50
N LEU A 42 -1.80 11.57 19.69
CA LEU A 42 -0.73 11.44 18.69
C LEU A 42 -1.09 12.23 17.43
N VAL A 43 -0.10 12.58 16.63
CA VAL A 43 -0.32 12.96 15.23
C VAL A 43 -0.26 11.69 14.43
N THR A 44 -1.44 11.21 13.98
CA THR A 44 -1.59 9.93 13.28
C THR A 44 -1.63 10.16 11.78
N LEU A 45 -0.65 9.62 11.08
CA LEU A 45 -0.51 9.78 9.63
C LEU A 45 -0.35 8.40 8.99
N ASP A 46 -1.03 8.18 7.88
CA ASP A 46 -0.78 7.04 7.00
C ASP A 46 0.22 7.45 5.91
N SER A 47 1.25 6.65 5.71
CA SER A 47 2.30 7.00 4.73
C SER A 47 1.93 6.67 3.29
N HIS A 48 0.78 6.01 3.03
CA HIS A 48 0.37 5.68 1.66
C HIS A 48 -1.14 5.55 1.51
N LEU A 49 -1.74 6.55 0.86
CA LEU A 49 -3.16 6.61 0.54
C LEU A 49 -3.34 6.81 -0.96
N ASP A 50 -3.96 5.86 -1.67
CA ASP A 50 -4.26 5.99 -3.11
C ASP A 50 -5.55 6.78 -3.38
N THR A 51 -6.07 7.47 -2.37
CA THR A 51 -7.28 8.30 -2.40
C THR A 51 -7.34 9.28 -3.58
N PRO A 52 -6.23 9.87 -4.09
CA PRO A 52 -6.32 10.73 -5.26
C PRO A 52 -6.94 10.08 -6.50
N ALA A 53 -6.79 8.76 -6.67
CA ALA A 53 -7.45 8.04 -7.76
C ALA A 53 -8.98 7.99 -7.58
N THR A 54 -9.47 7.94 -6.34
CA THR A 54 -10.91 7.97 -6.06
C THR A 54 -11.52 9.37 -6.25
N LEU A 55 -10.74 10.45 -6.11
CA LEU A 55 -11.20 11.83 -6.36
C LEU A 55 -11.55 12.10 -7.84
N GLU A 56 -11.08 11.25 -8.75
CA GLU A 56 -11.43 11.36 -10.18
C GLU A 56 -12.81 10.79 -10.50
N ARG A 57 -13.36 9.99 -9.58
CA ARG A 57 -14.61 9.28 -9.76
C ARG A 57 -15.80 10.21 -9.51
N ALA A 58 -16.70 10.29 -10.49
CA ALA A 58 -17.90 11.13 -10.38
C ALA A 58 -18.92 10.61 -9.33
N ASP A 59 -18.82 9.32 -8.94
CA ASP A 59 -19.70 8.65 -7.99
C ASP A 59 -19.12 8.55 -6.57
N VAL A 60 -17.94 9.15 -6.30
CA VAL A 60 -17.30 9.19 -4.99
C VAL A 60 -17.22 10.62 -4.50
N ASP A 61 -17.81 10.90 -3.34
CA ASP A 61 -17.62 12.14 -2.60
C ASP A 61 -16.83 11.83 -1.32
N VAL A 62 -15.56 12.22 -1.28
CA VAL A 62 -14.69 12.04 -0.11
C VAL A 62 -15.21 12.72 1.16
N LEU A 63 -16.21 13.58 1.05
CA LEU A 63 -16.86 14.27 2.17
C LEU A 63 -18.03 13.47 2.77
N GLN A 64 -18.43 12.37 2.13
CA GLN A 64 -19.49 11.47 2.56
C GLN A 64 -18.92 10.13 3.00
N ALA A 65 -19.53 9.53 4.03
CA ALA A 65 -19.12 8.21 4.49
C ALA A 65 -19.50 7.12 3.46
N HIS A 66 -18.53 6.32 3.07
CA HIS A 66 -18.70 5.19 2.16
C HIS A 66 -18.51 3.86 2.89
N ALA A 67 -19.05 3.73 4.11
CA ALA A 67 -18.90 2.53 4.95
C ALA A 67 -19.37 1.26 4.21
N GLY A 68 -18.59 0.18 4.38
CA GLY A 68 -18.85 -1.10 3.72
C GLY A 68 -18.51 -1.16 2.24
N ASN A 69 -18.00 -0.09 1.66
CA ASN A 69 -17.60 -0.01 0.26
C ASN A 69 -16.08 -0.18 0.11
N ARG A 70 -15.66 -1.25 -0.53
CA ARG A 70 -14.24 -1.53 -0.82
C ARG A 70 -13.64 -0.61 -1.89
N LEU A 71 -14.47 0.12 -2.62
CA LEU A 71 -14.06 0.99 -3.74
C LEU A 71 -13.69 2.41 -3.28
N SER A 72 -13.99 2.77 -2.03
CA SER A 72 -13.57 3.98 -1.36
C SER A 72 -13.37 3.67 0.12
N GLN A 73 -12.13 3.59 0.55
CA GLN A 73 -11.77 3.21 1.92
C GLN A 73 -11.44 4.43 2.78
N VAL A 74 -11.14 5.56 2.16
CA VAL A 74 -10.79 6.83 2.82
C VAL A 74 -11.85 7.88 2.49
N ASP A 75 -12.48 8.42 3.52
CA ASP A 75 -13.33 9.61 3.46
C ASP A 75 -13.20 10.44 4.75
N TYR A 76 -13.58 11.70 4.68
CA TYR A 76 -13.45 12.63 5.79
C TYR A 76 -14.18 12.16 7.06
N PRO A 77 -15.45 11.67 7.03
CA PRO A 77 -16.12 11.19 8.23
C PRO A 77 -15.37 10.05 8.92
N ARG A 78 -14.89 9.04 8.16
CA ARG A 78 -14.14 7.91 8.74
C ARG A 78 -12.74 8.30 9.22
N MET A 79 -12.08 9.27 8.55
CA MET A 79 -10.84 9.84 9.09
C MET A 79 -11.04 10.50 10.44
N VAL A 80 -12.19 11.20 10.63
CA VAL A 80 -12.54 11.81 11.92
C VAL A 80 -12.84 10.75 12.97
N GLU A 81 -13.69 9.78 12.65
CA GLU A 81 -14.09 8.68 13.54
C GLU A 81 -12.89 7.84 13.99
N GLY A 82 -12.02 7.46 13.05
CA GLY A 82 -10.81 6.67 13.29
C GLY A 82 -9.64 7.48 13.83
N ALA A 83 -9.82 8.77 14.13
CA ALA A 83 -8.76 9.68 14.56
C ALA A 83 -7.50 9.63 13.66
N LEU A 84 -7.67 9.46 12.34
CA LEU A 84 -6.62 9.59 11.34
C LEU A 84 -6.45 11.06 11.00
N ASP A 85 -5.32 11.65 11.38
CA ASP A 85 -5.08 13.08 11.16
C ASP A 85 -4.73 13.40 9.71
N GLY A 86 -4.31 12.43 8.92
CA GLY A 86 -4.01 12.60 7.51
C GLY A 86 -3.01 11.58 6.98
N GLY A 87 -2.29 11.94 5.91
CA GLY A 87 -1.30 11.04 5.33
C GLY A 87 -0.69 11.56 4.04
N PHE A 88 0.09 10.66 3.39
CA PHE A 88 0.62 10.89 2.05
C PHE A 88 -0.39 10.42 1.01
N TRP A 89 -0.94 11.38 0.30
CA TRP A 89 -1.87 11.17 -0.80
C TRP A 89 -1.07 10.93 -2.09
N ALA A 90 -1.13 9.70 -2.59
CA ALA A 90 -0.28 9.26 -3.68
C ALA A 90 -0.82 9.70 -5.04
N VAL A 91 -0.05 10.52 -5.75
CA VAL A 91 -0.20 10.68 -7.19
C VAL A 91 0.26 9.36 -7.83
N TYR A 92 -0.69 8.52 -8.16
CA TYR A 92 -0.48 7.21 -8.77
C TYR A 92 -0.79 7.27 -10.26
N THR A 93 -0.05 6.54 -11.09
CA THR A 93 -0.39 6.27 -12.48
C THR A 93 -0.30 4.77 -12.74
N GLY A 94 -1.20 4.24 -13.55
CA GLY A 94 -1.16 2.85 -13.97
C GLY A 94 0.16 2.52 -14.67
N GLN A 95 0.51 1.25 -14.72
CA GLN A 95 1.62 0.79 -15.53
C GLN A 95 1.11 -0.05 -16.71
N GLY A 96 1.52 0.31 -17.92
CA GLY A 96 1.07 -0.33 -19.15
C GLY A 96 2.13 -0.31 -20.23
N HIS A 97 1.76 0.06 -21.43
CA HIS A 97 2.67 0.18 -22.55
C HIS A 97 3.71 1.28 -22.29
N ARG A 98 4.95 1.04 -22.75
CA ARG A 98 6.07 1.99 -22.62
C ARG A 98 6.34 2.70 -23.96
N SER A 99 5.27 3.18 -24.61
CA SER A 99 5.35 4.01 -25.81
C SER A 99 5.44 5.50 -25.43
N ALA A 100 5.89 6.33 -26.36
CA ALA A 100 5.92 7.78 -26.16
C ALA A 100 4.51 8.35 -25.82
N ALA A 101 3.48 7.84 -26.48
CA ALA A 101 2.09 8.25 -26.20
C ALA A 101 1.66 7.85 -24.78
N ALA A 102 1.97 6.62 -24.31
CA ALA A 102 1.65 6.17 -22.97
C ALA A 102 2.40 7.00 -21.90
N HIS A 103 3.65 7.37 -22.14
CA HIS A 103 4.39 8.24 -21.21
C HIS A 103 3.82 9.67 -21.13
N LEU A 104 3.27 10.19 -22.22
CA LEU A 104 2.55 11.47 -22.20
C LEU A 104 1.23 11.35 -21.40
N ASP A 105 0.51 10.26 -21.59
CA ASP A 105 -0.72 9.97 -20.84
C ASP A 105 -0.44 9.81 -19.33
N ASP A 106 0.62 9.09 -18.95
CA ASP A 106 1.08 8.99 -17.55
C ASP A 106 1.38 10.38 -16.96
N ARG A 107 2.08 11.25 -17.71
CA ARG A 107 2.37 12.61 -17.28
C ARG A 107 1.09 13.40 -17.02
N ASP A 108 0.17 13.37 -17.98
CA ASP A 108 -1.06 14.15 -17.92
C ASP A 108 -1.99 13.63 -16.82
N THR A 109 -2.12 12.33 -16.66
CA THR A 109 -2.83 11.68 -15.55
C THR A 109 -2.25 12.09 -14.20
N GLY A 110 -0.92 12.03 -14.06
CA GLY A 110 -0.26 12.43 -12.81
C GLY A 110 -0.51 13.89 -12.46
N LEU A 111 -0.47 14.80 -13.44
CA LEU A 111 -0.79 16.22 -13.24
C LEU A 111 -2.27 16.46 -12.92
N GLN A 112 -3.18 15.70 -13.52
CA GLN A 112 -4.62 15.78 -13.20
C GLN A 112 -4.88 15.34 -11.76
N ARG A 113 -4.28 14.24 -11.28
CA ARG A 113 -4.40 13.77 -9.89
C ARG A 113 -3.83 14.80 -8.90
N LEU A 114 -2.68 15.38 -9.21
CA LEU A 114 -2.12 16.48 -8.43
C LEU A 114 -3.11 17.66 -8.33
N LEU A 115 -3.70 18.06 -9.45
CA LEU A 115 -4.70 19.14 -9.51
C LEU A 115 -5.95 18.80 -8.67
N LYS A 116 -6.43 17.55 -8.69
CA LYS A 116 -7.57 17.11 -7.88
C LYS A 116 -7.30 17.25 -6.37
N ILE A 117 -6.10 16.91 -5.91
CA ILE A 117 -5.71 17.12 -4.51
C ILE A 117 -5.78 18.60 -4.16
N HIS A 118 -5.19 19.48 -4.98
CA HIS A 118 -5.21 20.92 -4.73
C HIS A 118 -6.64 21.50 -4.78
N THR A 119 -7.46 21.06 -5.75
CA THR A 119 -8.85 21.47 -5.86
C THR A 119 -9.63 21.13 -4.59
N LEU A 120 -9.46 19.92 -4.04
CA LEU A 120 -10.11 19.51 -2.80
C LEU A 120 -9.64 20.38 -1.62
N VAL A 121 -8.34 20.56 -1.44
CA VAL A 121 -7.78 21.35 -0.32
C VAL A 121 -8.27 22.81 -0.38
N VAL A 122 -8.29 23.41 -1.56
CA VAL A 122 -8.77 24.79 -1.74
C VAL A 122 -10.29 24.90 -1.53
N ALA A 123 -11.05 23.91 -1.99
CA ALA A 123 -12.51 23.90 -1.84
C ALA A 123 -12.96 23.58 -0.41
N GLN A 124 -12.12 22.90 0.40
CA GLN A 124 -12.45 22.43 1.74
C GLN A 124 -11.39 22.82 2.79
N PRO A 125 -11.04 24.11 2.93
CA PRO A 125 -9.94 24.54 3.78
C PRO A 125 -10.19 24.33 5.28
N GLN A 126 -11.45 24.08 5.68
CA GLN A 126 -11.83 23.76 7.05
C GLN A 126 -11.65 22.24 7.35
N ARG A 127 -11.42 21.42 6.32
CA ARG A 127 -11.32 19.96 6.47
C ARG A 127 -9.96 19.42 6.09
N PHE A 128 -9.29 19.99 5.10
CA PHE A 128 -8.01 19.54 4.60
C PHE A 128 -7.03 20.71 4.47
N ALA A 129 -5.77 20.45 4.79
CA ALA A 129 -4.69 21.41 4.59
C ALA A 129 -3.42 20.72 4.09
N LEU A 130 -2.79 21.33 3.08
CA LEU A 130 -1.54 20.83 2.50
C LEU A 130 -0.39 21.05 3.48
N ALA A 131 0.41 20.02 3.68
CA ALA A 131 1.65 20.06 4.45
C ALA A 131 2.87 19.78 3.57
N THR A 132 3.94 20.54 3.77
CA THR A 132 5.20 20.39 3.03
C THR A 132 6.40 20.16 3.94
N THR A 133 6.20 20.24 5.26
CA THR A 133 7.21 19.93 6.28
C THR A 133 6.58 19.20 7.46
N PRO A 134 7.34 18.41 8.24
CA PRO A 134 6.79 17.69 9.40
C PRO A 134 6.12 18.62 10.43
N ALA A 135 6.63 19.82 10.63
CA ALA A 135 6.08 20.80 11.59
C ALA A 135 4.65 21.24 11.24
N TYR A 136 4.25 21.19 9.97
CA TYR A 136 2.88 21.53 9.57
C TYR A 136 1.85 20.51 10.05
N ALA A 137 2.19 19.21 10.16
CA ALA A 137 1.24 18.19 10.58
C ALA A 137 0.63 18.50 11.96
N ALA A 138 1.46 18.79 12.96
CA ALA A 138 0.99 19.13 14.30
C ALA A 138 0.15 20.41 14.33
N ARG A 139 0.50 21.42 13.54
CA ARG A 139 -0.25 22.69 13.44
C ARG A 139 -1.62 22.48 12.79
N ILE A 140 -1.67 21.69 11.70
CA ILE A 140 -2.90 21.37 10.98
C ILE A 140 -3.84 20.57 11.88
N LYS A 141 -3.31 19.53 12.59
CA LYS A 141 -4.08 18.80 13.59
C LYS A 141 -4.65 19.72 14.68
N ALA A 142 -3.83 20.60 15.24
CA ALA A 142 -4.27 21.53 16.27
C ALA A 142 -5.40 22.48 15.80
N ALA A 143 -5.48 22.74 14.49
CA ALA A 143 -6.58 23.48 13.87
C ALA A 143 -7.84 22.61 13.59
N GLY A 144 -7.81 21.30 13.91
CA GLY A 144 -8.91 20.37 13.65
C GLY A 144 -9.03 19.92 12.19
N THR A 145 -8.03 20.19 11.38
CA THR A 145 -8.00 19.93 9.93
C THR A 145 -7.20 18.66 9.63
N ARG A 146 -7.48 17.97 8.53
CA ARG A 146 -6.73 16.77 8.10
C ARG A 146 -5.55 17.14 7.24
N VAL A 147 -4.42 16.49 7.52
CA VAL A 147 -3.12 16.72 6.90
C VAL A 147 -3.09 16.05 5.54
N VAL A 148 -2.72 16.79 4.50
CA VAL A 148 -2.46 16.26 3.16
C VAL A 148 -0.99 16.47 2.84
N TYR A 149 -0.20 15.41 2.84
CA TYR A 149 1.10 15.37 2.17
C TYR A 149 0.92 14.80 0.77
N ILE A 150 1.71 15.25 -0.19
CA ILE A 150 1.69 14.71 -1.55
C ILE A 150 2.86 13.76 -1.73
N GLY A 151 2.52 12.51 -2.10
CA GLY A 151 3.45 11.48 -2.57
C GLY A 151 3.27 11.18 -4.05
N MET A 152 4.25 10.54 -4.67
CA MET A 152 4.16 9.98 -6.02
C MET A 152 4.44 8.48 -5.95
N LYS A 153 3.46 7.66 -6.33
CA LYS A 153 3.60 6.21 -6.48
C LYS A 153 3.88 5.92 -7.95
N ASN A 154 5.06 5.39 -8.24
CA ASN A 154 5.54 5.21 -9.61
C ASN A 154 5.96 6.52 -10.31
N ALA A 155 7.22 6.61 -10.70
CA ALA A 155 7.76 7.79 -11.37
C ALA A 155 7.47 7.87 -12.88
N SER A 156 6.58 7.01 -13.44
CA SER A 156 6.20 7.03 -14.86
C SER A 156 5.77 8.41 -15.38
N PRO A 157 5.08 9.27 -14.60
CA PRO A 157 4.77 10.64 -15.01
C PRO A 157 5.98 11.50 -15.42
N LEU A 158 7.18 11.11 -14.98
CA LEU A 158 8.41 11.85 -15.24
C LEU A 158 9.20 11.30 -16.43
N VAL A 159 8.74 10.21 -17.09
CA VAL A 159 9.49 9.59 -18.20
C VAL A 159 9.46 10.46 -19.45
N ALA A 160 8.30 11.03 -19.78
CA ALA A 160 8.16 11.89 -20.96
C ALA A 160 8.95 13.20 -20.82
N ASP A 161 8.99 13.75 -19.62
CA ASP A 161 9.71 14.99 -19.30
C ASP A 161 10.11 15.03 -17.83
N PRO A 162 11.34 14.66 -17.47
CA PRO A 162 11.81 14.69 -16.08
C PRO A 162 11.82 16.09 -15.45
N THR A 163 11.77 17.17 -16.24
CA THR A 163 11.76 18.54 -15.70
C THR A 163 10.48 18.88 -14.94
N VAL A 164 9.39 18.14 -15.21
CA VAL A 164 8.11 18.26 -14.51
C VAL A 164 8.23 17.91 -13.01
N LEU A 165 9.28 17.20 -12.58
CA LEU A 165 9.59 16.99 -11.17
C LEU A 165 9.62 18.31 -10.37
N ARG A 166 10.14 19.39 -10.96
CA ARG A 166 10.17 20.71 -10.33
C ARG A 166 8.77 21.28 -10.09
N VAL A 167 7.84 21.01 -11.02
CA VAL A 167 6.44 21.40 -10.87
C VAL A 167 5.82 20.62 -9.72
N TYR A 168 5.99 19.31 -9.68
CA TYR A 168 5.49 18.48 -8.57
C TYR A 168 6.05 18.94 -7.21
N TYR A 169 7.34 19.22 -7.12
CA TYR A 169 7.95 19.73 -5.88
C TYR A 169 7.38 21.07 -5.46
N ALA A 170 7.24 22.02 -6.38
CA ALA A 170 6.65 23.33 -6.12
C ALA A 170 5.19 23.23 -5.65
N GLN A 171 4.48 22.21 -6.14
CA GLN A 171 3.09 21.89 -5.76
C GLN A 171 2.99 20.99 -4.51
N GLY A 172 4.08 20.74 -3.82
CA GLY A 172 4.06 20.08 -2.51
C GLY A 172 4.47 18.61 -2.48
N LEU A 173 4.94 18.02 -3.58
CA LEU A 173 5.50 16.66 -3.57
C LEU A 173 6.67 16.55 -2.59
N ARG A 174 6.61 15.58 -1.66
CA ARG A 174 7.66 15.35 -0.65
C ARG A 174 8.09 13.89 -0.53
N LEU A 175 7.40 12.97 -1.18
CA LEU A 175 7.71 11.54 -1.18
C LEU A 175 7.57 11.00 -2.61
N MET A 176 8.52 10.17 -3.08
CA MET A 176 8.47 9.62 -4.43
C MET A 176 9.05 8.21 -4.48
N SER A 177 8.29 7.24 -5.02
CA SER A 177 8.82 5.94 -5.42
C SER A 177 9.20 5.93 -6.91
N THR A 178 10.19 5.10 -7.25
CA THR A 178 10.71 5.03 -8.62
C THR A 178 9.89 4.15 -9.54
N VAL A 179 9.20 3.14 -8.98
CA VAL A 179 8.56 2.06 -9.75
C VAL A 179 7.36 1.49 -9.01
N HIS A 180 6.46 0.80 -9.73
CA HIS A 180 5.32 0.07 -9.18
C HIS A 180 5.41 -1.44 -9.50
N PHE A 181 4.37 -2.07 -10.05
CA PHE A 181 4.30 -3.53 -10.26
C PHE A 181 5.20 -4.05 -11.39
N LEU A 182 5.51 -3.25 -12.38
CA LEU A 182 6.33 -3.61 -13.53
C LEU A 182 7.57 -2.73 -13.58
N ASN A 183 8.65 -3.23 -14.20
CA ASN A 183 9.82 -2.41 -14.51
C ASN A 183 9.42 -1.20 -15.37
N ASN A 184 10.06 -0.09 -15.14
CA ASN A 184 9.87 1.12 -15.94
C ASN A 184 11.21 1.70 -16.42
N ALA A 185 11.21 2.91 -16.95
CA ALA A 185 12.43 3.55 -17.45
C ALA A 185 13.46 3.84 -16.33
N PHE A 186 13.07 3.82 -15.05
CA PHE A 186 13.93 4.24 -13.95
C PHE A 186 14.42 3.10 -13.06
N ALA A 187 13.62 2.02 -12.89
CA ALA A 187 13.96 1.00 -11.91
C ALA A 187 13.30 -0.36 -12.19
N ASP A 188 13.88 -1.39 -11.59
CA ASP A 188 13.30 -2.73 -11.54
C ASP A 188 12.29 -2.84 -10.40
N SER A 189 11.11 -3.37 -10.73
CA SER A 189 10.08 -3.77 -9.77
C SER A 189 10.45 -5.08 -9.05
N ALA A 190 9.98 -5.22 -7.81
CA ALA A 190 10.06 -6.47 -7.07
C ALA A 190 9.14 -7.57 -7.64
N THR A 191 8.14 -7.21 -8.44
CA THR A 191 7.06 -8.11 -8.89
C THR A 191 6.96 -8.28 -10.40
N ASP A 192 7.84 -7.68 -11.20
CA ASP A 192 7.82 -7.89 -12.64
C ASP A 192 8.19 -9.34 -12.98
N THR A 193 7.25 -10.06 -13.59
CA THR A 193 7.45 -11.47 -13.98
C THR A 193 8.49 -11.66 -15.09
N LYS A 194 8.88 -10.58 -15.77
CA LYS A 194 9.96 -10.61 -16.78
C LYS A 194 11.36 -10.59 -16.15
N GLY A 195 11.43 -10.40 -14.82
CA GLY A 195 12.69 -10.28 -14.11
C GLY A 195 13.34 -8.88 -14.24
N ALA A 196 14.57 -8.77 -13.76
CA ALA A 196 15.29 -7.51 -13.75
C ALA A 196 15.70 -7.04 -15.16
N GLU A 197 15.41 -5.80 -15.49
CA GLU A 197 15.83 -5.12 -16.73
C GLU A 197 17.15 -4.36 -16.53
N TRP A 198 17.26 -3.68 -15.39
CA TRP A 198 18.37 -2.77 -15.08
C TRP A 198 19.34 -3.33 -14.03
N LYS A 199 19.00 -4.45 -13.40
CA LYS A 199 19.68 -4.97 -12.19
C LYS A 199 19.70 -3.93 -11.06
N GLY A 200 18.60 -3.22 -10.90
CA GLY A 200 18.39 -2.16 -9.93
C GLY A 200 17.86 -0.87 -10.56
N LEU A 201 18.51 0.24 -10.29
CA LEU A 201 18.23 1.54 -10.92
C LEU A 201 18.86 1.62 -12.31
N SER A 202 18.11 2.12 -13.29
CA SER A 202 18.68 2.53 -14.58
C SER A 202 19.59 3.74 -14.40
N PRO A 203 20.42 4.10 -15.42
CA PRO A 203 21.17 5.37 -15.40
C PRO A 203 20.26 6.59 -15.19
N ALA A 204 19.10 6.62 -15.86
CA ALA A 204 18.09 7.68 -15.69
C ALA A 204 17.47 7.65 -14.28
N GLY A 205 17.24 6.45 -13.71
CA GLY A 205 16.75 6.30 -12.34
C GLY A 205 17.70 6.84 -11.29
N LYS A 206 19.01 6.63 -11.44
CA LYS A 206 20.02 7.19 -10.54
C LYS A 206 20.04 8.73 -10.60
N GLN A 207 19.93 9.30 -11.78
CA GLN A 207 19.83 10.75 -11.94
C GLN A 207 18.54 11.31 -11.33
N LEU A 208 17.40 10.63 -11.54
CA LEU A 208 16.12 11.02 -10.98
C LEU A 208 16.16 11.04 -9.45
N VAL A 209 16.73 10.01 -8.82
CA VAL A 209 16.90 9.96 -7.36
C VAL A 209 17.70 11.16 -6.85
N GLN A 210 18.83 11.47 -7.46
CA GLN A 210 19.64 12.63 -7.09
C GLN A 210 18.89 13.96 -7.27
N GLN A 211 18.19 14.12 -8.39
CA GLN A 211 17.39 15.32 -8.68
C GLN A 211 16.21 15.48 -7.71
N ALA A 212 15.62 14.39 -7.27
CA ALA A 212 14.53 14.41 -6.28
C ALA A 212 15.03 14.76 -4.88
N GLN A 213 16.15 14.20 -4.46
CA GLN A 213 16.70 14.45 -3.12
C GLN A 213 17.31 15.85 -2.96
N ALA A 214 17.82 16.45 -4.03
CA ALA A 214 18.42 17.76 -3.98
C ALA A 214 17.52 18.87 -3.38
N PRO A 215 16.22 18.96 -3.72
CA PRO A 215 15.29 19.88 -3.09
C PRO A 215 14.65 19.34 -1.77
N GLY A 216 14.85 18.07 -1.42
CA GLY A 216 14.33 17.45 -0.19
C GLY A 216 13.13 16.51 -0.40
N ILE A 217 12.93 15.93 -1.58
CA ILE A 217 11.97 14.84 -1.77
C ILE A 217 12.57 13.56 -1.17
N VAL A 218 11.83 12.90 -0.29
CA VAL A 218 12.19 11.61 0.29
C VAL A 218 11.97 10.50 -0.74
N ILE A 219 12.92 9.57 -0.84
CA ILE A 219 12.79 8.43 -1.77
C ILE A 219 12.12 7.27 -1.03
N ASP A 220 11.09 6.73 -1.66
CA ASP A 220 10.37 5.54 -1.24
C ASP A 220 10.82 4.34 -2.06
N ARG A 221 11.28 3.29 -1.37
CA ARG A 221 11.67 2.02 -1.98
C ARG A 221 10.48 1.10 -2.23
N SER A 222 9.32 1.33 -1.68
CA SER A 222 8.17 0.44 -1.84
C SER A 222 7.95 0.08 -3.31
N HIS A 223 7.64 -1.19 -3.61
CA HIS A 223 7.56 -1.82 -4.92
C HIS A 223 8.89 -2.11 -5.63
N ALA A 224 9.96 -1.40 -5.35
CA ALA A 224 11.23 -1.61 -6.03
C ALA A 224 11.90 -2.93 -5.59
N SER A 225 12.76 -3.47 -6.45
CA SER A 225 13.51 -4.69 -6.19
C SER A 225 14.52 -4.53 -5.05
N ASP A 226 15.04 -5.66 -4.54
CA ASP A 226 16.10 -5.65 -3.53
C ASP A 226 17.38 -4.96 -4.05
N ALA A 227 17.70 -5.15 -5.34
CA ALA A 227 18.84 -4.47 -5.96
C ALA A 227 18.66 -2.95 -6.02
N VAL A 228 17.43 -2.45 -6.19
CA VAL A 228 17.15 -1.01 -6.09
C VAL A 228 17.35 -0.54 -4.64
N PHE A 229 16.91 -1.30 -3.64
CA PHE A 229 17.16 -0.95 -2.23
C PHE A 229 18.67 -0.81 -1.97
N ASP A 230 19.46 -1.81 -2.33
CA ASP A 230 20.91 -1.82 -2.09
C ASP A 230 21.60 -0.62 -2.76
N GLN A 231 21.16 -0.27 -3.98
CA GLN A 231 21.68 0.91 -4.70
C GLN A 231 21.20 2.23 -4.12
N LEU A 232 19.96 2.31 -3.60
CA LEU A 232 19.46 3.51 -2.94
C LEU A 232 20.22 3.79 -1.65
N ILE A 233 20.50 2.78 -0.84
CA ILE A 233 21.33 2.92 0.37
C ILE A 233 22.73 3.45 0.03
N ALA A 234 23.33 2.96 -1.06
CA ALA A 234 24.65 3.41 -1.48
C ALA A 234 24.67 4.82 -2.11
N LEU A 235 23.57 5.23 -2.74
CA LEU A 235 23.45 6.48 -3.49
C LEU A 235 22.94 7.65 -2.64
N SER A 236 22.04 7.37 -1.70
CA SER A 236 21.32 8.38 -0.92
C SER A 236 22.15 8.88 0.26
N PRO A 237 22.46 10.19 0.34
CA PRO A 237 23.13 10.76 1.52
C PRO A 237 22.15 11.00 2.70
N VAL A 238 20.86 10.73 2.50
CA VAL A 238 19.79 10.97 3.48
C VAL A 238 18.93 9.71 3.63
N PRO A 239 18.21 9.56 4.75
CA PRO A 239 17.34 8.41 4.96
C PRO A 239 16.34 8.21 3.82
N ILE A 240 16.07 6.94 3.49
CA ILE A 240 15.00 6.52 2.60
C ILE A 240 13.88 5.88 3.40
N VAL A 241 12.70 5.73 2.80
CA VAL A 241 11.56 5.07 3.45
C VAL A 241 11.05 3.89 2.63
N LEU A 242 10.34 3.00 3.30
CA LEU A 242 9.45 2.03 2.70
C LEU A 242 8.04 2.42 3.12
N SER A 243 7.32 3.15 2.29
CA SER A 243 6.04 3.77 2.65
C SER A 243 4.91 2.75 2.90
N HIS A 244 5.01 1.55 2.31
CA HIS A 244 4.06 0.46 2.47
C HIS A 244 4.70 -0.88 2.08
N SER A 245 5.28 -1.57 3.04
CA SER A 245 5.98 -2.86 2.85
C SER A 245 5.75 -3.79 4.03
N GLY A 246 6.19 -5.05 3.95
CA GLY A 246 6.06 -6.03 5.01
C GLY A 246 7.38 -6.76 5.30
N ALA A 247 7.36 -7.67 6.28
CA ALA A 247 8.50 -8.50 6.66
C ALA A 247 8.54 -9.80 5.85
N ARG A 248 9.65 -10.06 5.15
CA ARG A 248 9.83 -11.29 4.36
C ARG A 248 9.98 -12.52 5.24
N ALA A 249 10.46 -12.36 6.46
CA ALA A 249 10.55 -13.44 7.44
C ALA A 249 9.17 -13.96 7.89
N VAL A 250 8.13 -13.11 7.89
CA VAL A 250 6.75 -13.50 8.20
C VAL A 250 6.06 -14.13 6.99
N TYR A 251 6.17 -13.48 5.83
CA TYR A 251 5.68 -14.03 4.57
C TYR A 251 6.68 -13.74 3.44
N ASN A 252 7.23 -14.83 2.86
CA ASN A 252 8.23 -14.74 1.80
C ASN A 252 7.60 -14.29 0.48
N HIS A 253 7.39 -12.99 0.36
CA HIS A 253 6.86 -12.33 -0.83
C HIS A 253 7.87 -11.28 -1.34
N PRO A 254 8.05 -11.10 -2.68
CA PRO A 254 9.01 -10.14 -3.23
C PRO A 254 8.78 -8.68 -2.78
N ARG A 255 7.54 -8.31 -2.46
CA ARG A 255 7.19 -6.98 -1.93
C ARG A 255 7.68 -6.73 -0.52
N ASN A 256 7.96 -7.80 0.23
CA ASN A 256 8.43 -7.73 1.61
C ASN A 256 9.97 -7.65 1.64
N ILE A 257 10.49 -7.00 2.67
CA ILE A 257 11.91 -6.82 2.86
C ILE A 257 12.48 -7.84 3.87
N ASP A 258 13.70 -8.31 3.65
CA ASP A 258 14.38 -9.21 4.57
C ASP A 258 15.03 -8.48 5.75
N ASP A 259 15.34 -9.22 6.83
CA ASP A 259 15.87 -8.68 8.08
C ASP A 259 17.24 -8.03 7.94
N ALA A 260 18.07 -8.51 7.01
CA ALA A 260 19.38 -7.90 6.76
C ALA A 260 19.22 -6.48 6.23
N ARG A 261 18.35 -6.28 5.24
CA ARG A 261 18.04 -4.96 4.68
C ARG A 261 17.25 -4.09 5.66
N LEU A 262 16.38 -4.66 6.50
CA LEU A 262 15.73 -3.90 7.59
C LEU A 262 16.75 -3.27 8.53
N LYS A 263 17.75 -4.03 8.95
CA LYS A 263 18.84 -3.52 9.81
C LYS A 263 19.66 -2.44 9.11
N VAL A 264 19.96 -2.60 7.83
CA VAL A 264 20.66 -1.60 7.02
C VAL A 264 19.81 -0.32 6.90
N LEU A 265 18.49 -0.45 6.66
CA LEU A 265 17.55 0.68 6.62
C LEU A 265 17.59 1.48 7.93
N ALA A 266 17.52 0.80 9.07
CA ALA A 266 17.56 1.44 10.39
C ALA A 266 18.89 2.16 10.66
N VAL A 267 20.03 1.53 10.33
CA VAL A 267 21.37 2.15 10.46
C VAL A 267 21.47 3.40 9.57
N HIS A 268 20.83 3.38 8.39
CA HIS A 268 20.76 4.52 7.48
C HIS A 268 19.78 5.61 7.95
N GLY A 269 19.09 5.40 9.08
CA GLY A 269 18.10 6.33 9.64
C GLY A 269 16.72 6.26 8.96
N GLY A 270 16.50 5.27 8.11
CA GLY A 270 15.24 5.10 7.38
C GLY A 270 14.13 4.47 8.21
N VAL A 271 12.93 4.43 7.65
CA VAL A 271 11.71 3.92 8.30
C VAL A 271 10.97 2.98 7.35
N ILE A 272 10.44 1.88 7.87
CA ILE A 272 9.46 1.04 7.19
C ILE A 272 8.07 1.28 7.76
N GLN A 273 7.09 1.40 6.87
CA GLN A 273 5.67 1.47 7.21
C GLN A 273 5.01 0.15 6.81
N VAL A 274 4.38 -0.52 7.77
CA VAL A 274 3.81 -1.85 7.54
C VAL A 274 2.52 -1.73 6.73
N ASN A 275 2.43 -2.55 5.66
CA ASN A 275 1.32 -2.57 4.71
C ASN A 275 0.21 -3.52 5.18
N SER A 276 -1.05 -3.16 4.93
CA SER A 276 -2.21 -4.01 5.23
C SER A 276 -2.76 -4.77 4.01
N TYR A 277 -2.14 -4.66 2.84
CA TYR A 277 -2.60 -5.40 1.67
C TYR A 277 -2.44 -6.91 1.87
N GLY A 278 -3.57 -7.64 1.92
CA GLY A 278 -3.63 -9.06 2.28
C GLY A 278 -2.72 -9.97 1.46
N GLY A 279 -2.51 -9.67 0.18
CA GLY A 279 -1.62 -10.42 -0.70
C GLY A 279 -0.13 -10.34 -0.34
N TYR A 280 0.26 -9.42 0.57
CA TYR A 280 1.64 -9.29 1.08
C TYR A 280 1.78 -9.73 2.53
N LEU A 281 0.65 -10.02 3.19
CA LEU A 281 0.64 -10.47 4.58
C LEU A 281 0.63 -11.99 4.71
N VAL A 282 0.00 -12.70 3.77
CA VAL A 282 -0.17 -14.14 3.81
C VAL A 282 -0.32 -14.74 2.42
N ASP A 283 0.12 -16.01 2.27
CA ASP A 283 -0.23 -16.76 1.06
C ASP A 283 -1.71 -17.12 1.09
N SER A 284 -2.46 -16.58 0.14
CA SER A 284 -3.89 -16.86 0.01
C SER A 284 -4.18 -18.29 -0.46
N GLY A 285 -3.19 -19.01 -1.00
CA GLY A 285 -3.37 -20.32 -1.64
C GLY A 285 -4.27 -20.26 -2.89
N ALA A 286 -4.44 -19.07 -3.49
CA ALA A 286 -5.31 -18.93 -4.66
C ALA A 286 -4.81 -19.74 -5.85
N SER A 287 -5.65 -20.67 -6.34
CA SER A 287 -5.34 -21.48 -7.51
C SER A 287 -5.27 -20.64 -8.80
N PRO A 288 -4.63 -21.16 -9.88
CA PRO A 288 -4.65 -20.48 -11.18
C PRO A 288 -6.06 -20.20 -11.70
N GLU A 289 -7.01 -21.15 -11.49
CA GLU A 289 -8.40 -21.00 -11.88
C GLU A 289 -9.08 -19.88 -11.11
N ARG A 290 -8.82 -19.76 -9.80
CA ARG A 290 -9.31 -18.66 -8.95
C ARG A 290 -8.83 -17.32 -9.48
N LYS A 291 -7.54 -17.21 -9.75
CA LYS A 291 -6.91 -15.96 -10.26
C LYS A 291 -7.50 -15.58 -11.63
N ALA A 292 -7.67 -16.54 -12.53
CA ALA A 292 -8.27 -16.31 -13.84
C ALA A 292 -9.73 -15.87 -13.74
N ALA A 293 -10.52 -16.51 -12.87
CA ALA A 293 -11.92 -16.17 -12.68
C ALA A 293 -12.10 -14.78 -12.02
N GLU A 294 -11.26 -14.43 -11.03
CA GLU A 294 -11.26 -13.10 -10.44
C GLU A 294 -10.88 -12.03 -11.47
N LYS A 295 -9.82 -12.29 -12.25
CA LYS A 295 -9.44 -11.39 -13.33
C LYS A 295 -10.58 -11.18 -14.33
N ALA A 296 -11.23 -12.23 -14.77
CA ALA A 296 -12.36 -12.13 -15.71
C ALA A 296 -13.53 -11.32 -15.10
N LEU A 297 -13.81 -11.51 -13.81
CA LEU A 297 -14.82 -10.73 -13.09
C LEU A 297 -14.48 -9.24 -13.07
N ILE A 298 -13.24 -8.89 -12.78
CA ILE A 298 -12.81 -7.48 -12.72
C ILE A 298 -12.71 -6.87 -14.12
N ASP A 299 -12.24 -7.63 -15.11
CA ASP A 299 -12.19 -7.18 -16.51
C ASP A 299 -13.60 -6.87 -17.07
N HIS A 300 -14.66 -7.55 -16.58
CA HIS A 300 -16.05 -7.24 -16.93
C HIS A 300 -16.44 -5.80 -16.57
N TYR A 301 -15.84 -5.23 -15.52
CA TYR A 301 -16.02 -3.84 -15.11
C TYR A 301 -14.99 -2.89 -15.74
N GLY A 302 -14.08 -3.38 -16.57
CA GLY A 302 -13.00 -2.58 -17.17
C GLY A 302 -11.80 -2.37 -16.23
N GLY A 303 -11.69 -3.14 -15.14
CA GLY A 303 -10.67 -2.99 -14.10
C GLY A 303 -11.20 -2.38 -12.81
N TRP A 304 -10.48 -2.56 -11.71
CA TRP A 304 -10.88 -2.06 -10.38
C TRP A 304 -11.17 -0.55 -10.37
N GLU A 305 -10.41 0.24 -11.12
CA GLU A 305 -10.56 1.70 -11.19
C GLU A 305 -11.86 2.16 -11.85
N HIS A 306 -12.52 1.29 -12.62
CA HIS A 306 -13.75 1.58 -13.35
C HIS A 306 -15.02 1.00 -12.72
N VAL A 307 -14.89 0.19 -11.66
CA VAL A 307 -16.07 -0.33 -10.93
C VAL A 307 -16.83 0.82 -10.27
N LYS A 308 -18.09 1.02 -10.64
CA LYS A 308 -18.93 2.08 -10.06
C LYS A 308 -19.39 1.71 -8.65
N ILE A 309 -19.59 2.71 -7.79
CA ILE A 309 -20.15 2.52 -6.43
C ILE A 309 -21.50 1.79 -6.49
N ALA A 310 -22.34 2.11 -7.46
CA ALA A 310 -23.63 1.44 -7.66
C ALA A 310 -23.49 -0.07 -7.90
N ASP A 311 -22.37 -0.54 -8.41
CA ASP A 311 -22.09 -1.96 -8.67
C ASP A 311 -21.34 -2.65 -7.52
N ALA A 312 -20.93 -1.91 -6.49
CA ALA A 312 -20.13 -2.44 -5.37
C ALA A 312 -20.80 -3.65 -4.69
N THR A 313 -22.13 -3.59 -4.48
CA THR A 313 -22.89 -4.69 -3.87
C THR A 313 -22.90 -5.93 -4.79
N LYS A 314 -23.09 -5.76 -6.10
CA LYS A 314 -23.08 -6.86 -7.07
C LYS A 314 -21.68 -7.50 -7.14
N LEU A 315 -20.65 -6.68 -7.21
CA LEU A 315 -19.27 -7.14 -7.21
C LEU A 315 -18.94 -7.90 -5.92
N SER A 316 -19.37 -7.38 -4.76
CA SER A 316 -19.15 -8.05 -3.47
C SER A 316 -19.86 -9.42 -3.42
N ALA A 317 -21.06 -9.54 -3.95
CA ALA A 317 -21.78 -10.81 -4.06
C ALA A 317 -21.02 -11.78 -4.99
N ALA A 318 -20.60 -11.34 -6.17
CA ALA A 318 -19.85 -12.15 -7.12
C ALA A 318 -18.50 -12.62 -6.56
N LEU A 319 -17.81 -11.77 -5.79
CA LEU A 319 -16.57 -12.16 -5.09
C LEU A 319 -16.83 -13.22 -4.01
N LYS A 320 -17.96 -13.12 -3.28
CA LYS A 320 -18.36 -14.15 -2.29
C LYS A 320 -18.67 -15.48 -2.95
N GLU A 321 -19.36 -15.47 -4.08
CA GLU A 321 -19.60 -16.70 -4.87
C GLU A 321 -18.30 -17.31 -5.37
N LEU A 322 -17.35 -16.46 -5.80
CA LEU A 322 -16.04 -16.87 -6.21
C LEU A 322 -15.25 -17.51 -5.05
N ASP A 323 -15.34 -16.93 -3.84
CA ASP A 323 -14.73 -17.48 -2.62
C ASP A 323 -15.35 -18.83 -2.23
N ALA A 324 -16.66 -18.98 -2.38
CA ALA A 324 -17.33 -20.26 -2.14
C ALA A 324 -16.89 -21.35 -3.13
N ARG A 325 -16.70 -20.98 -4.40
CA ARG A 325 -16.25 -21.91 -5.47
C ARG A 325 -14.77 -22.24 -5.39
N TYR A 326 -13.96 -21.27 -5.02
CA TYR A 326 -12.51 -21.38 -4.93
C TYR A 326 -12.03 -20.74 -3.60
N PRO A 327 -12.09 -21.49 -2.51
CA PRO A 327 -11.72 -20.97 -1.20
C PRO A 327 -10.28 -20.46 -1.16
N ILE A 328 -10.08 -19.35 -0.47
CA ILE A 328 -8.77 -18.75 -0.25
C ILE A 328 -8.60 -18.40 1.23
N LYS A 329 -7.36 -18.38 1.69
CA LYS A 329 -7.02 -17.78 2.99
C LYS A 329 -6.98 -16.26 2.85
N ARG A 330 -7.80 -15.56 3.64
CA ARG A 330 -7.73 -14.11 3.72
C ARG A 330 -6.79 -13.70 4.85
N ALA A 331 -6.11 -12.58 4.65
CA ALA A 331 -5.35 -11.97 5.72
C ALA A 331 -6.30 -11.48 6.83
N THR A 332 -5.79 -11.53 8.05
CA THR A 332 -6.48 -11.05 9.26
C THR A 332 -5.65 -9.96 9.93
N GLU A 333 -6.22 -9.33 10.96
CA GLU A 333 -5.49 -8.35 11.78
C GLU A 333 -4.27 -8.97 12.46
N GLU A 334 -4.36 -10.25 12.88
CA GLU A 334 -3.21 -10.97 13.46
C GLU A 334 -2.07 -11.12 12.44
N ASN A 335 -2.37 -11.33 11.15
CA ASN A 335 -1.34 -11.37 10.13
C ASN A 335 -0.65 -10.01 9.98
N PHE A 336 -1.41 -8.91 10.02
CA PHE A 336 -0.84 -7.57 10.02
C PHE A 336 0.01 -7.32 11.27
N CYS A 337 -0.51 -7.64 12.45
CA CYS A 337 0.20 -7.52 13.73
C CYS A 337 1.49 -8.34 13.73
N ALA A 338 1.48 -9.57 13.18
CA ALA A 338 2.69 -10.40 13.09
C ALA A 338 3.80 -9.72 12.28
N HIS A 339 3.48 -9.05 11.16
CA HIS A 339 4.46 -8.27 10.40
C HIS A 339 4.96 -7.06 11.20
N LEU A 340 4.05 -6.34 11.85
CA LEU A 340 4.39 -5.15 12.66
C LEU A 340 5.31 -5.52 13.83
N GLU A 341 4.95 -6.56 14.59
CA GLU A 341 5.72 -7.05 15.73
C GLU A 341 7.11 -7.55 15.32
N HIS A 342 7.19 -8.31 14.20
CA HIS A 342 8.47 -8.76 13.68
C HIS A 342 9.39 -7.59 13.34
N VAL A 343 8.88 -6.59 12.61
CA VAL A 343 9.67 -5.42 12.22
C VAL A 343 10.10 -4.63 13.46
N LEU A 344 9.19 -4.44 14.43
CA LEU A 344 9.49 -3.78 15.72
C LEU A 344 10.62 -4.51 16.46
N ALA A 345 10.59 -5.84 16.48
CA ALA A 345 11.64 -6.64 17.13
C ALA A 345 13.00 -6.54 16.43
N VAL A 346 13.01 -6.35 15.09
CA VAL A 346 14.25 -6.29 14.29
C VAL A 346 14.92 -4.91 14.36
N VAL A 347 14.14 -3.82 14.28
CA VAL A 347 14.69 -2.45 14.10
C VAL A 347 14.27 -1.44 15.16
N GLY A 348 13.35 -1.80 16.04
CA GLY A 348 12.86 -0.89 17.11
C GLY A 348 11.83 0.13 16.63
N PRO A 349 11.11 0.79 17.57
CA PRO A 349 9.95 1.62 17.25
C PRO A 349 10.27 2.92 16.50
N GLN A 350 11.53 3.40 16.54
CA GLN A 350 11.94 4.61 15.82
C GLN A 350 11.99 4.43 14.31
N HIS A 351 11.99 3.17 13.84
CA HIS A 351 12.14 2.81 12.42
C HIS A 351 10.90 2.13 11.85
N VAL A 352 9.77 2.15 12.58
CA VAL A 352 8.53 1.44 12.21
C VAL A 352 7.33 2.36 12.29
N GLY A 353 6.44 2.25 11.33
CA GLY A 353 5.14 2.91 11.32
C GLY A 353 4.12 2.14 10.49
N ILE A 354 3.06 2.82 10.06
CA ILE A 354 1.92 2.24 9.38
C ILE A 354 1.69 2.92 8.03
N GLY A 355 1.58 2.13 6.97
CA GLY A 355 1.24 2.55 5.61
C GLY A 355 0.25 1.57 5.01
N MET A 356 -1.03 1.78 5.27
CA MET A 356 -2.09 0.79 5.07
C MET A 356 -2.41 0.50 3.60
N ASP A 357 -1.97 1.34 2.66
CA ASP A 357 -2.25 1.20 1.23
C ASP A 357 -3.77 1.28 0.94
N ARG A 358 -4.48 2.15 1.69
CA ARG A 358 -5.92 2.36 1.53
C ARG A 358 -6.22 2.96 0.17
N ASP A 359 -7.37 2.59 -0.39
CA ASP A 359 -7.78 2.86 -1.77
C ASP A 359 -6.86 2.21 -2.83
N GLY A 360 -5.73 1.61 -2.44
CA GLY A 360 -4.83 0.80 -3.25
C GLY A 360 -5.02 -0.71 -3.10
N GLY A 361 -5.97 -1.12 -2.26
CA GLY A 361 -6.31 -2.53 -1.98
C GLY A 361 -5.93 -3.01 -0.58
N GLY A 362 -5.30 -2.19 0.25
CA GLY A 362 -5.04 -2.46 1.66
C GLY A 362 -6.32 -2.40 2.50
N GLY A 363 -6.36 -3.11 3.66
CA GLY A 363 -7.45 -3.07 4.64
C GLY A 363 -8.36 -4.25 4.69
#